data_da05b6392e0ccbf3158bb8aa21641349
#
_entry.id   da05b6392e0ccbf3158bb8aa21641349
#
_cell.length_a   1.000
_cell.length_b   1.000
_cell.length_c   1.000
_cell.angle_alpha   90.00
_cell.angle_beta   90.00
_cell.angle_gamma   90.00
#
_symmetry.space_group_name_H-M   'P 1'
#
loop_
_entity.id
_entity.type
_entity.pdbx_description
1 polymer ?
#
loop_
_entity_poly.entity_id
_entity_poly.type
_entity_poly.pdbx_seq_one_letter_code
_entity_poly.pdbx_strand_id
1 'polypeptide(L)'
;MKIGYPCVNETLPCSAAGTFRLASYSEERLLTTVASNLACLRQILEWNVSQGLLFFRMGSGIVPFGSHEVNTFPWQEHFRADFQALGAYIKQHDMRISFHPDQFVVLNSPDPSIVQRSIAELVYQGSMLDLMELDSTAKLQIHAGGAYGDKDAALARWTDTFHNHLPDAVKARLVVENDDRLYSLRECLGLHERTGVPILFDNFHHECLNHGEPMHEALRLAAGTWHPSHDGVLMMDYSSQAPDERKGKHTDTLVPELFESFLADLNGLDVDMMLEIKDKEASAVRGAQLLRAAGLLPPMPAGYEVPVFADRPAPAPPKKRTPKPKAPAAS
;
A
#
# COMPACT_ATOMS: atom_id res chain seq x y z
N MET A 1 9.31 -15.56 -0.48
CA MET A 1 9.45 -14.12 -0.86
C MET A 1 8.66 -13.82 -2.12
N LYS A 2 7.91 -12.72 -2.15
CA LYS A 2 7.27 -12.13 -3.34
C LYS A 2 7.70 -10.66 -3.44
N ILE A 3 7.72 -10.11 -4.66
CA ILE A 3 8.04 -8.71 -4.90
C ILE A 3 6.97 -8.07 -5.77
N GLY A 4 6.76 -6.76 -5.62
CA GLY A 4 5.78 -6.03 -6.39
C GLY A 4 5.92 -4.51 -6.29
N TYR A 5 4.89 -3.82 -6.75
CA TYR A 5 4.80 -2.35 -6.83
C TYR A 5 3.37 -1.88 -6.56
N PRO A 6 3.16 -0.59 -6.16
CA PRO A 6 1.84 -0.11 -5.77
C PRO A 6 1.03 0.52 -6.89
N CYS A 7 -0.26 0.23 -6.91
CA CYS A 7 -1.40 0.95 -7.46
C CYS A 7 -1.53 1.03 -8.98
N VAL A 8 -0.50 1.43 -9.70
CA VAL A 8 -0.58 1.76 -11.12
C VAL A 8 0.50 1.02 -11.89
N ASN A 9 0.12 0.39 -13.00
CA ASN A 9 1.05 -0.09 -14.01
C ASN A 9 1.07 0.93 -15.14
N GLU A 10 2.23 1.51 -15.41
CA GLU A 10 2.38 2.59 -16.39
C GLU A 10 2.76 2.09 -17.79
N THR A 11 3.06 0.79 -17.91
CA THR A 11 3.32 0.13 -19.20
C THR A 11 2.03 -0.19 -19.93
N LEU A 12 0.95 -0.51 -19.21
CA LEU A 12 -0.33 -0.85 -19.80
C LEU A 12 -1.12 0.41 -20.21
N PRO A 13 -1.86 0.37 -21.33
CA PRO A 13 -2.59 1.53 -21.85
C PRO A 13 -3.95 1.73 -21.15
N CYS A 14 -4.11 1.28 -19.92
CA CYS A 14 -5.34 1.39 -19.15
C CYS A 14 -5.07 1.82 -17.70
N SER A 15 -6.10 2.15 -16.94
CA SER A 15 -6.01 2.53 -15.54
C SER A 15 -7.08 1.80 -14.72
N ALA A 16 -6.68 1.18 -13.61
CA ALA A 16 -7.59 0.59 -12.63
C ALA A 16 -8.08 1.61 -11.57
N ALA A 17 -7.75 2.88 -11.73
CA ALA A 17 -8.10 3.97 -10.80
C ALA A 17 -8.88 5.09 -11.51
N GLY A 18 -9.65 4.76 -12.54
CA GLY A 18 -10.55 5.70 -13.23
C GLY A 18 -11.56 6.25 -12.24
N THR A 19 -11.76 7.58 -12.27
CA THR A 19 -12.68 8.27 -11.37
C THR A 19 -13.35 9.47 -12.07
N PHE A 20 -14.29 10.10 -11.38
CA PHE A 20 -15.00 11.28 -11.88
C PHE A 20 -15.38 12.19 -10.71
N ARG A 21 -15.79 13.44 -11.03
CA ARG A 21 -16.16 14.42 -10.01
C ARG A 21 -17.50 14.05 -9.36
N LEU A 22 -17.64 14.29 -8.06
CA LEU A 22 -18.87 14.05 -7.30
C LEU A 22 -20.12 14.68 -7.96
N ALA A 23 -19.99 15.92 -8.47
CA ALA A 23 -21.08 16.61 -9.18
C ALA A 23 -21.55 15.90 -10.48
N SER A 24 -20.80 14.91 -10.95
CA SER A 24 -21.11 14.11 -12.14
C SER A 24 -21.48 12.67 -11.79
N TYR A 25 -21.84 12.41 -10.52
CA TYR A 25 -22.23 11.07 -10.08
C TYR A 25 -23.56 10.68 -10.76
N SER A 26 -23.55 9.48 -11.34
CA SER A 26 -24.74 8.72 -11.77
C SER A 26 -24.41 7.23 -11.69
N GLU A 27 -25.43 6.41 -11.53
CA GLU A 27 -25.26 4.93 -11.51
C GLU A 27 -24.62 4.43 -12.81
N GLU A 28 -25.10 4.90 -13.98
CA GLU A 28 -24.53 4.52 -15.28
C GLU A 28 -23.03 4.83 -15.35
N ARG A 29 -22.62 6.01 -14.88
CA ARG A 29 -21.22 6.40 -14.88
C ARG A 29 -20.41 5.60 -13.89
N LEU A 30 -20.97 5.30 -12.71
CA LEU A 30 -20.35 4.42 -11.72
C LEU A 30 -20.10 3.03 -12.35
N LEU A 31 -21.14 2.42 -12.91
CA LEU A 31 -21.07 1.08 -13.52
C LEU A 31 -20.02 1.02 -14.63
N THR A 32 -20.05 1.97 -15.56
CA THR A 32 -19.08 2.03 -16.66
C THR A 32 -17.65 2.18 -16.14
N THR A 33 -17.45 3.04 -15.14
CA THR A 33 -16.11 3.29 -14.58
C THR A 33 -15.60 2.08 -13.83
N VAL A 34 -16.41 1.46 -12.97
CA VAL A 34 -16.01 0.27 -12.21
C VAL A 34 -15.70 -0.90 -13.14
N ALA A 35 -16.55 -1.15 -14.15
CA ALA A 35 -16.29 -2.20 -15.13
C ALA A 35 -14.96 -2.00 -15.86
N SER A 36 -14.64 -0.76 -16.26
CA SER A 36 -13.36 -0.41 -16.89
C SER A 36 -12.18 -0.63 -15.92
N ASN A 37 -12.32 -0.21 -14.65
CA ASN A 37 -11.29 -0.37 -13.63
C ASN A 37 -11.00 -1.86 -13.35
N LEU A 38 -12.03 -2.70 -13.22
CA LEU A 38 -11.90 -4.15 -12.99
C LEU A 38 -11.26 -4.85 -14.19
N ALA A 39 -11.64 -4.47 -15.42
CA ALA A 39 -11.03 -5.00 -16.64
C ALA A 39 -9.54 -4.65 -16.73
N CYS A 40 -9.16 -3.42 -16.36
CA CYS A 40 -7.76 -3.02 -16.30
C CYS A 40 -7.00 -3.72 -15.16
N LEU A 41 -7.61 -3.85 -13.98
CA LEU A 41 -7.01 -4.59 -12.87
C LEU A 41 -6.68 -6.03 -13.28
N ARG A 42 -7.57 -6.69 -14.03
CA ARG A 42 -7.30 -8.02 -14.58
C ARG A 42 -6.06 -8.04 -15.46
N GLN A 43 -5.91 -7.08 -16.37
CA GLN A 43 -4.74 -6.96 -17.24
C GLN A 43 -3.45 -6.71 -16.43
N ILE A 44 -3.51 -5.88 -15.38
CA ILE A 44 -2.38 -5.63 -14.48
C ILE A 44 -1.95 -6.94 -13.79
N LEU A 45 -2.89 -7.71 -13.25
CA LEU A 45 -2.57 -8.98 -12.58
C LEU A 45 -1.95 -10.00 -13.56
N GLU A 46 -2.49 -10.10 -14.78
CA GLU A 46 -1.94 -10.97 -15.84
C GLU A 46 -0.53 -10.57 -16.24
N TRP A 47 -0.30 -9.27 -16.41
CA TRP A 47 1.02 -8.73 -16.70
C TRP A 47 1.99 -9.02 -15.55
N ASN A 48 1.58 -8.78 -14.30
CA ASN A 48 2.40 -9.05 -13.12
C ASN A 48 2.83 -10.52 -13.03
N VAL A 49 1.90 -11.45 -13.25
CA VAL A 49 2.21 -12.89 -13.29
C VAL A 49 3.20 -13.21 -14.40
N SER A 50 3.04 -12.62 -15.59
CA SER A 50 3.96 -12.84 -16.72
C SER A 50 5.39 -12.33 -16.41
N GLN A 51 5.54 -11.36 -15.51
CA GLN A 51 6.82 -10.81 -15.05
C GLN A 51 7.33 -11.48 -13.76
N GLY A 52 6.57 -12.41 -13.18
CA GLY A 52 6.90 -13.03 -11.90
C GLY A 52 6.87 -12.04 -10.72
N LEU A 53 6.03 -11.01 -10.81
CA LEU A 53 5.73 -10.04 -9.75
C LEU A 53 4.47 -10.48 -9.02
N LEU A 54 4.64 -11.24 -7.95
CA LEU A 54 3.54 -11.91 -7.25
C LEU A 54 3.05 -11.17 -6.01
N PHE A 55 3.44 -9.92 -5.82
CA PHE A 55 2.86 -9.03 -4.83
C PHE A 55 2.33 -7.77 -5.52
N PHE A 56 1.10 -7.39 -5.23
CA PHE A 56 0.51 -6.17 -5.80
C PHE A 56 -0.32 -5.42 -4.77
N ARG A 57 -0.04 -4.14 -4.60
CA ARG A 57 -0.88 -3.23 -3.81
C ARG A 57 -1.88 -2.58 -4.73
N MET A 58 -3.16 -2.88 -4.53
CA MET A 58 -4.25 -2.30 -5.31
C MET A 58 -4.51 -0.86 -4.88
N GLY A 59 -4.90 -0.02 -5.84
CA GLY A 59 -5.30 1.36 -5.56
C GLY A 59 -6.71 1.45 -4.96
N SER A 60 -6.94 2.42 -4.09
CA SER A 60 -8.24 2.65 -3.42
C SER A 60 -9.37 3.05 -4.39
N GLY A 61 -9.03 3.52 -5.59
CA GLY A 61 -9.98 4.09 -6.56
C GLY A 61 -10.71 3.09 -7.46
N ILE A 62 -10.66 1.79 -7.17
CA ILE A 62 -11.31 0.75 -8.02
C ILE A 62 -12.82 1.01 -8.14
N VAL A 63 -13.48 1.33 -7.03
CA VAL A 63 -14.89 1.76 -7.02
C VAL A 63 -14.95 3.23 -6.62
N PRO A 64 -15.18 4.16 -7.54
CA PRO A 64 -15.34 5.58 -7.21
C PRO A 64 -16.40 5.79 -6.13
N PHE A 65 -16.05 6.60 -5.12
CA PHE A 65 -16.94 6.87 -3.98
C PHE A 65 -17.38 5.61 -3.19
N GLY A 66 -16.60 4.55 -3.19
CA GLY A 66 -16.96 3.27 -2.58
C GLY A 66 -17.29 3.36 -1.09
N SER A 67 -16.65 4.28 -0.36
CA SER A 67 -16.91 4.58 1.07
C SER A 67 -17.80 5.81 1.30
N HIS A 68 -18.20 6.53 0.23
CA HIS A 68 -18.92 7.80 0.34
C HIS A 68 -20.44 7.58 0.29
N GLU A 69 -21.19 8.31 1.12
CA GLU A 69 -22.66 8.22 1.23
C GLU A 69 -23.44 8.46 -0.07
N VAL A 70 -22.84 9.15 -1.06
CA VAL A 70 -23.46 9.35 -2.37
C VAL A 70 -23.62 8.05 -3.14
N ASN A 71 -22.76 7.06 -2.87
CA ASN A 71 -22.80 5.77 -3.54
C ASN A 71 -23.75 4.81 -2.83
N THR A 72 -25.02 4.90 -3.16
CA THR A 72 -26.08 4.01 -2.66
C THR A 72 -26.33 2.80 -3.55
N PHE A 73 -25.62 2.69 -4.66
CA PHE A 73 -25.76 1.58 -5.59
C PHE A 73 -25.14 0.30 -4.98
N PRO A 74 -25.82 -0.85 -5.04
CA PRO A 74 -25.30 -2.11 -4.48
C PRO A 74 -24.21 -2.73 -5.37
N TRP A 75 -23.11 -2.00 -5.56
CA TRP A 75 -22.00 -2.40 -6.44
C TRP A 75 -21.37 -3.74 -6.04
N GLN A 76 -21.41 -4.09 -4.76
CA GLN A 76 -20.91 -5.37 -4.26
C GLN A 76 -21.68 -6.56 -4.85
N GLU A 77 -22.99 -6.43 -5.01
CA GLU A 77 -23.80 -7.46 -5.62
C GLU A 77 -23.64 -7.46 -7.14
N HIS A 78 -23.63 -6.29 -7.74
CA HIS A 78 -23.54 -6.13 -9.19
C HIS A 78 -22.24 -6.70 -9.76
N PHE A 79 -21.09 -6.39 -9.13
CA PHE A 79 -19.77 -6.80 -9.58
C PHE A 79 -19.22 -8.03 -8.85
N ARG A 80 -20.05 -8.76 -8.10
CA ARG A 80 -19.63 -9.96 -7.35
C ARG A 80 -18.87 -10.97 -8.21
N ALA A 81 -19.38 -11.30 -9.36
CA ALA A 81 -18.77 -12.27 -10.26
C ALA A 81 -17.40 -11.80 -10.79
N ASP A 82 -17.27 -10.50 -11.06
CA ASP A 82 -16.00 -9.92 -11.53
C ASP A 82 -14.93 -9.99 -10.42
N PHE A 83 -15.28 -9.61 -9.18
CA PHE A 83 -14.37 -9.72 -8.04
C PHE A 83 -13.99 -11.17 -7.74
N GLN A 84 -14.94 -12.10 -7.78
CA GLN A 84 -14.65 -13.54 -7.59
C GLN A 84 -13.70 -14.06 -8.67
N ALA A 85 -13.88 -13.65 -9.94
CA ALA A 85 -13.00 -14.04 -11.03
C ALA A 85 -11.56 -13.50 -10.83
N LEU A 86 -11.41 -12.26 -10.33
CA LEU A 86 -10.11 -11.69 -9.95
C LEU A 86 -9.50 -12.46 -8.79
N GLY A 87 -10.26 -12.75 -7.74
CA GLY A 87 -9.80 -13.51 -6.59
C GLY A 87 -9.39 -14.94 -6.94
N ALA A 88 -10.12 -15.61 -7.82
CA ALA A 88 -9.75 -16.93 -8.34
C ALA A 88 -8.40 -16.89 -9.05
N TYR A 89 -8.16 -15.86 -9.88
CA TYR A 89 -6.89 -15.66 -10.56
C TYR A 89 -5.73 -15.39 -9.58
N ILE A 90 -5.95 -14.53 -8.60
CA ILE A 90 -4.98 -14.21 -7.54
C ILE A 90 -4.57 -15.49 -6.79
N LYS A 91 -5.55 -16.29 -6.37
CA LYS A 91 -5.32 -17.58 -5.67
C LYS A 91 -4.62 -18.60 -6.56
N GLN A 92 -5.02 -18.72 -7.84
CA GLN A 92 -4.39 -19.63 -8.80
C GLN A 92 -2.89 -19.37 -8.99
N HIS A 93 -2.48 -18.11 -8.94
CA HIS A 93 -1.09 -17.70 -9.16
C HIS A 93 -0.34 -17.38 -7.85
N ASP A 94 -0.92 -17.72 -6.71
CA ASP A 94 -0.33 -17.46 -5.39
C ASP A 94 0.15 -16.00 -5.22
N MET A 95 -0.66 -15.05 -5.70
CA MET A 95 -0.33 -13.63 -5.55
C MET A 95 -0.70 -13.13 -4.16
N ARG A 96 0.12 -12.26 -3.60
CA ARG A 96 -0.22 -11.49 -2.41
C ARG A 96 -0.80 -10.14 -2.79
N ILE A 97 -1.86 -9.75 -2.10
CA ILE A 97 -2.58 -8.49 -2.36
C ILE A 97 -2.60 -7.65 -1.09
N SER A 98 -2.49 -6.34 -1.26
CA SER A 98 -2.73 -5.38 -0.19
C SER A 98 -3.43 -4.13 -0.70
N PHE A 99 -3.95 -3.35 0.23
CA PHE A 99 -4.36 -1.96 0.04
C PHE A 99 -3.57 -1.05 0.97
N HIS A 100 -3.36 0.17 0.53
CA HIS A 100 -2.89 1.26 1.37
C HIS A 100 -3.81 2.47 1.15
N PRO A 101 -4.79 2.69 2.03
CA PRO A 101 -5.65 3.87 1.96
C PRO A 101 -4.84 5.16 1.97
N ASP A 102 -5.47 6.24 1.50
CA ASP A 102 -4.87 7.58 1.55
C ASP A 102 -4.47 7.97 2.99
N GLN A 103 -3.43 8.77 3.13
CA GLN A 103 -2.91 9.27 4.42
C GLN A 103 -3.94 10.01 5.31
N PHE A 104 -5.12 10.30 4.78
CA PHE A 104 -6.23 10.87 5.56
C PHE A 104 -7.04 9.83 6.33
N VAL A 105 -6.81 8.54 6.09
CA VAL A 105 -7.41 7.43 6.84
C VAL A 105 -6.63 7.25 8.14
N VAL A 106 -7.18 7.77 9.22
CA VAL A 106 -6.52 7.78 10.54
C VAL A 106 -7.49 7.32 11.63
N LEU A 107 -7.02 6.44 12.51
CA LEU A 107 -7.83 5.88 13.62
C LEU A 107 -7.69 6.68 14.93
N ASN A 108 -6.75 7.60 15.00
CA ASN A 108 -6.39 8.32 16.22
C ASN A 108 -6.83 9.80 16.24
N SER A 109 -7.66 10.21 15.28
CA SER A 109 -8.16 11.59 15.23
C SER A 109 -8.98 11.93 16.49
N PRO A 110 -8.81 13.14 17.07
CA PRO A 110 -9.69 13.64 18.10
C PRO A 110 -11.08 14.01 17.57
N ASP A 111 -11.26 14.12 16.25
CA ASP A 111 -12.55 14.34 15.59
C ASP A 111 -13.22 13.00 15.25
N PRO A 112 -14.36 12.63 15.91
CA PRO A 112 -15.03 11.37 15.64
C PRO A 112 -15.51 11.22 14.19
N SER A 113 -15.82 12.32 13.49
CA SER A 113 -16.28 12.28 12.11
C SER A 113 -15.17 11.83 11.16
N ILE A 114 -13.92 12.16 11.46
CA ILE A 114 -12.75 11.69 10.71
C ILE A 114 -12.56 10.19 10.95
N VAL A 115 -12.66 9.73 12.20
CA VAL A 115 -12.56 8.32 12.55
C VAL A 115 -13.63 7.49 11.85
N GLN A 116 -14.88 7.96 11.83
CA GLN A 116 -15.98 7.27 11.16
C GLN A 116 -15.74 7.13 9.65
N ARG A 117 -15.28 8.20 8.97
CA ARG A 117 -14.92 8.13 7.54
C ARG A 117 -13.73 7.20 7.30
N SER A 118 -12.76 7.20 8.19
CA SER A 118 -11.61 6.28 8.12
C SER A 118 -12.04 4.82 8.24
N ILE A 119 -12.93 4.52 9.17
CA ILE A 119 -13.51 3.17 9.32
C ILE A 119 -14.30 2.79 8.06
N ALA A 120 -15.12 3.69 7.51
CA ALA A 120 -15.88 3.45 6.28
C ALA A 120 -14.97 3.12 5.10
N GLU A 121 -13.83 3.81 4.98
CA GLU A 121 -12.83 3.52 3.93
C GLU A 121 -12.19 2.15 4.11
N LEU A 122 -11.81 1.79 5.34
CA LEU A 122 -11.25 0.46 5.65
C LEU A 122 -12.26 -0.67 5.40
N VAL A 123 -13.53 -0.46 5.77
CA VAL A 123 -14.62 -1.41 5.49
C VAL A 123 -14.82 -1.57 3.99
N TYR A 124 -14.82 -0.48 3.23
CA TYR A 124 -14.92 -0.49 1.78
C TYR A 124 -13.80 -1.32 1.15
N GLN A 125 -12.53 -1.04 1.50
CA GLN A 125 -11.40 -1.77 0.94
C GLN A 125 -11.38 -3.24 1.40
N GLY A 126 -11.70 -3.51 2.66
CA GLY A 126 -11.85 -4.87 3.18
C GLY A 126 -12.92 -5.66 2.44
N SER A 127 -14.06 -5.03 2.13
CA SER A 127 -15.15 -5.67 1.38
C SER A 127 -14.75 -6.12 -0.03
N MET A 128 -13.84 -5.39 -0.70
CA MET A 128 -13.31 -5.84 -1.99
C MET A 128 -12.46 -7.11 -1.85
N LEU A 129 -11.63 -7.21 -0.80
CA LEU A 129 -10.85 -8.43 -0.52
C LEU A 129 -11.77 -9.61 -0.19
N ASP A 130 -12.85 -9.35 0.55
CA ASP A 130 -13.84 -10.38 0.88
C ASP A 130 -14.63 -10.84 -0.36
N LEU A 131 -15.00 -9.92 -1.26
CA LEU A 131 -15.63 -10.25 -2.55
C LEU A 131 -14.70 -11.08 -3.45
N MET A 132 -13.40 -10.86 -3.38
CA MET A 132 -12.38 -11.69 -4.04
C MET A 132 -12.16 -13.03 -3.33
N GLU A 133 -12.80 -13.27 -2.18
CA GLU A 133 -12.62 -14.46 -1.35
C GLU A 133 -11.15 -14.70 -0.96
N LEU A 134 -10.40 -13.63 -0.70
CA LEU A 134 -9.02 -13.70 -0.23
C LEU A 134 -9.01 -13.88 1.29
N ASP A 135 -8.04 -14.62 1.79
CA ASP A 135 -7.85 -14.83 3.22
C ASP A 135 -7.25 -13.61 3.93
N SER A 136 -6.94 -13.74 5.22
CA SER A 136 -6.40 -12.66 6.05
C SER A 136 -4.96 -12.25 5.71
N THR A 137 -4.27 -12.99 4.82
CA THR A 137 -2.95 -12.57 4.32
C THR A 137 -3.03 -11.39 3.37
N ALA A 138 -4.22 -11.12 2.79
CA ALA A 138 -4.49 -9.88 2.05
C ALA A 138 -4.75 -8.74 3.05
N LYS A 139 -3.85 -7.75 3.08
CA LYS A 139 -3.76 -6.75 4.16
C LYS A 139 -4.25 -5.36 3.78
N LEU A 140 -4.67 -4.62 4.81
CA LEU A 140 -4.98 -3.18 4.79
C LEU A 140 -3.89 -2.46 5.58
N GLN A 141 -3.05 -1.68 4.92
CA GLN A 141 -1.92 -0.98 5.53
C GLN A 141 -2.30 0.46 5.85
N ILE A 142 -2.04 0.90 7.07
CA ILE A 142 -2.20 2.31 7.46
C ILE A 142 -1.04 2.77 8.33
N HIS A 143 -0.79 4.09 8.32
CA HIS A 143 0.07 4.72 9.32
C HIS A 143 -0.65 4.88 10.67
N ALA A 144 0.11 5.07 11.74
CA ALA A 144 -0.48 5.33 13.06
C ALA A 144 -1.23 6.67 13.14
N GLY A 145 -1.01 7.58 12.19
CA GLY A 145 -1.75 8.85 12.05
C GLY A 145 -1.07 10.06 12.69
N GLY A 146 -1.85 11.05 13.12
CA GLY A 146 -1.34 12.30 13.69
C GLY A 146 -1.01 12.22 15.18
N ALA A 147 -0.09 13.07 15.65
CA ALA A 147 0.24 13.18 17.09
C ALA A 147 -0.70 14.14 17.86
N TYR A 148 -1.30 15.12 17.18
CA TYR A 148 -2.25 16.09 17.76
C TYR A 148 -1.76 16.79 19.04
N GLY A 149 -0.43 17.01 19.15
CA GLY A 149 0.21 17.64 20.29
C GLY A 149 0.51 16.71 21.49
N ASP A 150 -0.05 15.48 21.49
CA ASP A 150 0.17 14.47 22.52
C ASP A 150 0.14 13.07 21.87
N LYS A 151 1.33 12.49 21.68
CA LYS A 151 1.49 11.16 21.07
C LYS A 151 0.87 10.04 21.88
N ASP A 152 1.00 10.08 23.19
CA ASP A 152 0.48 9.03 24.08
C ASP A 152 -1.04 9.00 24.05
N ALA A 153 -1.67 10.17 24.13
CA ALA A 153 -3.11 10.28 23.97
C ALA A 153 -3.58 9.87 22.57
N ALA A 154 -2.80 10.17 21.52
CA ALA A 154 -3.11 9.76 20.14
C ALA A 154 -3.04 8.22 19.99
N LEU A 155 -2.02 7.58 20.55
CA LEU A 155 -1.89 6.11 20.55
C LEU A 155 -2.98 5.43 21.40
N ALA A 156 -3.38 6.06 22.52
CA ALA A 156 -4.51 5.57 23.32
C ALA A 156 -5.83 5.61 22.52
N ARG A 157 -6.11 6.71 21.79
CA ARG A 157 -7.29 6.80 20.89
C ARG A 157 -7.23 5.76 19.76
N TRP A 158 -6.05 5.53 19.18
CA TRP A 158 -5.86 4.48 18.17
C TRP A 158 -6.24 3.10 18.72
N THR A 159 -5.73 2.78 19.90
CA THR A 159 -6.01 1.52 20.61
C THR A 159 -7.49 1.37 20.92
N ASP A 160 -8.14 2.44 21.43
CA ASP A 160 -9.57 2.45 21.71
C ASP A 160 -10.40 2.23 20.43
N THR A 161 -10.08 2.95 19.34
CA THR A 161 -10.74 2.78 18.04
C THR A 161 -10.59 1.36 17.53
N PHE A 162 -9.40 0.78 17.62
CA PHE A 162 -9.13 -0.60 17.19
C PHE A 162 -10.02 -1.59 17.95
N HIS A 163 -10.07 -1.52 19.27
CA HIS A 163 -10.84 -2.49 20.07
C HIS A 163 -12.34 -2.30 19.96
N ASN A 164 -12.81 -1.05 20.01
CA ASN A 164 -14.22 -0.76 20.25
C ASN A 164 -15.01 -0.33 19.02
N HIS A 165 -14.35 0.07 17.91
CA HIS A 165 -15.03 0.66 16.76
C HIS A 165 -14.75 -0.05 15.43
N LEU A 166 -13.59 -0.73 15.28
CA LEU A 166 -13.30 -1.47 14.06
C LEU A 166 -14.07 -2.80 14.01
N PRO A 167 -14.68 -3.15 12.85
CA PRO A 167 -15.20 -4.50 12.61
C PRO A 167 -14.09 -5.55 12.65
N ASP A 168 -14.39 -6.75 13.11
CA ASP A 168 -13.41 -7.84 13.21
C ASP A 168 -12.82 -8.24 11.86
N ALA A 169 -13.62 -8.18 10.79
CA ALA A 169 -13.13 -8.43 9.42
C ALA A 169 -12.03 -7.43 9.00
N VAL A 170 -12.12 -6.17 9.43
CA VAL A 170 -11.08 -5.15 9.19
C VAL A 170 -9.87 -5.41 10.09
N LYS A 171 -10.08 -5.69 11.39
CA LYS A 171 -8.98 -6.01 12.34
C LYS A 171 -8.11 -7.15 11.85
N ALA A 172 -8.72 -8.22 11.31
CA ALA A 172 -7.99 -9.38 10.80
C ALA A 172 -7.05 -9.06 9.63
N ARG A 173 -7.32 -7.98 8.90
CA ARG A 173 -6.54 -7.56 7.74
C ARG A 173 -5.61 -6.37 8.00
N LEU A 174 -5.82 -5.66 9.12
CA LEU A 174 -5.10 -4.42 9.38
C LEU A 174 -3.62 -4.67 9.70
N VAL A 175 -2.76 -3.82 9.17
CA VAL A 175 -1.35 -3.71 9.57
C VAL A 175 -1.01 -2.24 9.76
N VAL A 176 -0.11 -1.94 10.70
CA VAL A 176 0.37 -0.57 10.95
C VAL A 176 1.79 -0.42 10.44
N GLU A 177 2.05 0.67 9.74
CA GLU A 177 3.34 1.01 9.16
C GLU A 177 4.09 2.04 10.02
N ASN A 178 5.40 1.85 10.20
CA ASN A 178 6.26 2.89 10.76
C ASN A 178 6.41 4.06 9.78
N ASP A 179 6.44 5.29 10.28
CA ASP A 179 6.56 6.48 9.43
C ASP A 179 7.89 7.22 9.58
N ASP A 180 8.13 8.18 8.69
CA ASP A 180 9.39 8.93 8.57
C ASP A 180 9.52 10.11 9.57
N ARG A 181 8.49 10.40 10.41
CA ARG A 181 8.41 11.64 11.20
C ARG A 181 7.86 11.52 12.59
N LEU A 182 6.80 10.73 12.78
CA LEU A 182 6.02 10.72 14.01
C LEU A 182 6.14 9.40 14.78
N TYR A 183 5.93 8.28 14.10
CA TYR A 183 5.79 6.98 14.72
C TYR A 183 6.82 6.00 14.16
N SER A 184 7.93 5.86 14.85
CA SER A 184 8.99 4.90 14.51
C SER A 184 8.49 3.45 14.73
N LEU A 185 9.33 2.49 14.34
CA LEU A 185 9.09 1.09 14.66
C LEU A 185 8.78 0.86 16.15
N ARG A 186 9.46 1.57 17.07
CA ARG A 186 9.26 1.41 18.51
C ARG A 186 7.84 1.78 18.96
N GLU A 187 7.30 2.89 18.48
CA GLU A 187 5.92 3.27 18.78
C GLU A 187 4.91 2.30 18.15
N CYS A 188 5.20 1.79 16.94
CA CYS A 188 4.37 0.76 16.30
C CYS A 188 4.41 -0.57 17.09
N LEU A 189 5.57 -0.98 17.64
CA LEU A 189 5.67 -2.13 18.54
C LEU A 189 4.79 -1.94 19.79
N GLY A 190 4.76 -0.73 20.34
CA GLY A 190 3.85 -0.40 21.45
C GLY A 190 2.36 -0.48 21.08
N LEU A 191 1.98 -0.24 19.83
CA LEU A 191 0.62 -0.50 19.32
C LEU A 191 0.38 -2.01 19.18
N HIS A 192 1.33 -2.75 18.64
CA HIS A 192 1.24 -4.22 18.56
C HIS A 192 1.02 -4.86 19.94
N GLU A 193 1.79 -4.46 20.94
CA GLU A 193 1.63 -4.98 22.32
C GLU A 193 0.22 -4.77 22.88
N ARG A 194 -0.46 -3.67 22.50
CA ARG A 194 -1.80 -3.31 22.99
C ARG A 194 -2.92 -3.95 22.18
N THR A 195 -2.69 -4.28 20.92
CA THR A 195 -3.76 -4.61 19.96
C THR A 195 -3.55 -5.93 19.22
N GLY A 196 -2.32 -6.42 19.17
CA GLY A 196 -1.95 -7.57 18.33
C GLY A 196 -1.81 -7.23 16.82
N VAL A 197 -1.99 -5.96 16.41
CA VAL A 197 -1.86 -5.57 15.00
C VAL A 197 -0.44 -5.82 14.50
N PRO A 198 -0.22 -6.52 13.36
CA PRO A 198 1.12 -6.72 12.82
C PRO A 198 1.71 -5.41 12.30
N ILE A 199 3.03 -5.31 12.30
CA ILE A 199 3.75 -4.14 11.79
C ILE A 199 4.24 -4.43 10.38
N LEU A 200 3.78 -3.64 9.41
CA LEU A 200 4.41 -3.53 8.11
C LEU A 200 5.65 -2.66 8.26
N PHE A 201 6.80 -3.17 7.83
CA PHE A 201 8.06 -2.47 7.99
C PHE A 201 8.43 -1.70 6.72
N ASP A 202 8.52 -0.38 6.79
CA ASP A 202 9.14 0.43 5.75
C ASP A 202 10.60 0.73 6.12
N ASN A 203 11.53 0.24 5.29
CA ASN A 203 12.97 0.41 5.53
C ASN A 203 13.39 1.88 5.45
N PHE A 204 12.84 2.61 4.48
CA PHE A 204 13.24 4.00 4.24
C PHE A 204 12.70 4.94 5.31
N HIS A 205 11.48 4.68 5.80
CA HIS A 205 10.96 5.37 6.97
C HIS A 205 11.81 5.08 8.22
N HIS A 206 12.25 3.83 8.40
CA HIS A 206 13.16 3.48 9.49
C HIS A 206 14.52 4.18 9.37
N GLU A 207 15.09 4.32 8.18
CA GLU A 207 16.30 5.13 7.97
C GLU A 207 16.08 6.61 8.35
N CYS A 208 14.87 7.12 8.14
CA CYS A 208 14.51 8.48 8.48
C CYS A 208 14.24 8.67 9.97
N LEU A 209 13.55 7.74 10.62
CA LEU A 209 13.13 7.81 12.01
C LEU A 209 13.32 6.48 12.72
N ASN A 210 14.35 6.37 13.57
CA ASN A 210 14.63 5.22 14.41
C ASN A 210 15.19 5.67 15.76
N HIS A 211 15.39 4.72 16.68
CA HIS A 211 16.02 4.95 17.98
C HIS A 211 17.41 4.31 18.09
N GLY A 212 18.07 4.03 16.96
CA GLY A 212 19.39 3.43 16.87
C GLY A 212 19.37 1.93 16.61
N GLU A 213 18.21 1.34 16.38
CA GLU A 213 18.09 -0.06 15.99
C GLU A 213 18.72 -0.28 14.59
N PRO A 214 19.68 -1.24 14.44
CA PRO A 214 20.19 -1.63 13.13
C PRO A 214 19.08 -2.22 12.25
N MET A 215 19.21 -2.08 10.92
CA MET A 215 18.20 -2.52 9.94
C MET A 215 17.81 -4.00 10.15
N HIS A 216 18.76 -4.91 10.26
CA HIS A 216 18.50 -6.33 10.45
C HIS A 216 17.77 -6.65 11.76
N GLU A 217 18.00 -5.87 12.82
CA GLU A 217 17.31 -6.03 14.11
C GLU A 217 15.87 -5.49 14.00
N ALA A 218 15.69 -4.34 13.37
CA ALA A 218 14.38 -3.73 13.12
C ALA A 218 13.48 -4.66 12.30
N LEU A 219 14.01 -5.24 11.21
CA LEU A 219 13.31 -6.25 10.40
C LEU A 219 12.89 -7.46 11.24
N ARG A 220 13.78 -7.98 12.10
CA ARG A 220 13.47 -9.11 12.97
C ARG A 220 12.38 -8.78 14.00
N LEU A 221 12.41 -7.59 14.58
CA LEU A 221 11.37 -7.13 15.52
C LEU A 221 10.01 -7.01 14.83
N ALA A 222 9.96 -6.40 13.64
CA ALA A 222 8.74 -6.31 12.85
C ALA A 222 8.21 -7.69 12.46
N ALA A 223 9.07 -8.60 11.98
CA ALA A 223 8.69 -9.97 11.64
C ALA A 223 8.12 -10.75 12.82
N GLY A 224 8.62 -10.50 14.03
CA GLY A 224 8.11 -11.10 15.27
C GLY A 224 6.66 -10.74 15.59
N THR A 225 6.09 -9.72 14.95
CA THR A 225 4.68 -9.32 15.10
C THR A 225 3.73 -10.07 14.17
N TRP A 226 4.25 -10.81 13.18
CA TRP A 226 3.47 -11.54 12.19
C TRP A 226 3.23 -12.99 12.61
N HIS A 227 2.01 -13.44 12.45
CA HIS A 227 1.64 -14.82 12.71
C HIS A 227 1.54 -15.59 11.38
N PRO A 228 2.50 -16.49 11.04
CA PRO A 228 2.60 -17.08 9.69
C PRO A 228 1.36 -17.76 9.17
N SER A 229 0.58 -18.43 10.04
CA SER A 229 -0.65 -19.14 9.63
C SER A 229 -1.86 -18.22 9.42
N HIS A 230 -1.77 -16.95 9.85
CA HIS A 230 -2.87 -15.99 9.76
C HIS A 230 -2.51 -14.78 8.89
N ASP A 231 -1.29 -14.29 9.04
CA ASP A 231 -0.85 -13.04 8.38
C ASP A 231 0.07 -13.31 7.19
N GLY A 232 0.60 -14.53 7.08
CA GLY A 232 1.67 -14.85 6.14
C GLY A 232 3.04 -14.36 6.65
N VAL A 233 4.02 -14.26 5.75
CA VAL A 233 5.33 -13.69 6.06
C VAL A 233 5.25 -12.16 6.20
N LEU A 234 6.27 -11.56 6.81
CA LEU A 234 6.37 -10.11 6.94
C LEU A 234 6.13 -9.42 5.58
N MET A 235 5.20 -8.49 5.54
CA MET A 235 5.12 -7.49 4.47
C MET A 235 6.02 -6.30 4.81
N MET A 236 6.78 -5.86 3.83
CA MET A 236 7.59 -4.67 3.97
C MET A 236 7.53 -3.78 2.73
N ASP A 237 7.73 -2.50 2.93
CA ASP A 237 7.94 -1.52 1.88
C ASP A 237 9.44 -1.23 1.76
N TYR A 238 9.92 -1.13 0.52
CA TYR A 238 11.29 -0.76 0.21
C TYR A 238 11.35 0.49 -0.66
N SER A 239 12.17 1.41 -0.24
CA SER A 239 12.60 2.55 -1.04
C SER A 239 14.01 2.97 -0.62
N SER A 240 14.55 3.99 -1.27
CA SER A 240 15.79 4.65 -0.88
C SER A 240 15.71 6.16 -1.08
N GLN A 241 16.62 6.90 -0.43
CA GLN A 241 16.70 8.36 -0.53
C GLN A 241 16.99 8.79 -1.97
N ALA A 242 16.19 9.69 -2.52
CA ALA A 242 16.49 10.33 -3.79
C ALA A 242 17.78 11.17 -3.65
N PRO A 243 18.77 11.01 -4.58
CA PRO A 243 20.01 11.80 -4.54
C PRO A 243 19.74 13.30 -4.56
N ASP A 244 20.50 14.06 -3.77
CA ASP A 244 20.47 15.52 -3.69
C ASP A 244 19.11 16.15 -3.33
N GLU A 245 18.17 15.35 -2.83
CA GLU A 245 16.84 15.78 -2.43
C GLU A 245 16.69 15.82 -0.90
N ARG A 246 15.62 16.53 -0.43
CA ARG A 246 15.31 16.59 1.00
C ARG A 246 15.18 15.18 1.60
N LYS A 247 15.59 15.02 2.86
CA LYS A 247 15.40 13.77 3.62
C LYS A 247 13.94 13.29 3.55
N GLY A 248 13.75 12.00 3.32
CA GLY A 248 12.43 11.39 3.21
C GLY A 248 11.80 11.53 1.81
N LYS A 249 12.57 11.87 0.76
CA LYS A 249 12.08 11.81 -0.61
C LYS A 249 12.50 10.50 -1.27
N HIS A 250 11.52 9.71 -1.66
CA HIS A 250 11.72 8.44 -2.37
C HIS A 250 12.42 8.65 -3.71
N THR A 251 13.31 7.72 -4.06
CA THR A 251 13.99 7.70 -5.35
C THR A 251 13.01 7.57 -6.52
N ASP A 252 13.43 8.02 -7.70
CA ASP A 252 12.63 7.94 -8.91
C ASP A 252 12.75 6.55 -9.57
N THR A 253 13.88 5.87 -9.40
CA THR A 253 14.16 4.52 -9.91
C THR A 253 14.98 3.73 -8.89
N LEU A 254 14.93 2.39 -8.97
CA LEU A 254 15.69 1.50 -8.11
C LEU A 254 17.21 1.73 -8.30
N VAL A 255 17.91 1.92 -7.18
CA VAL A 255 19.37 1.99 -7.14
C VAL A 255 19.90 0.61 -6.78
N PRO A 256 20.51 -0.14 -7.73
CA PRO A 256 20.88 -1.53 -7.52
C PRO A 256 21.80 -1.75 -6.33
N GLU A 257 22.80 -0.89 -6.17
CA GLU A 257 23.83 -1.02 -5.14
C GLU A 257 23.23 -0.88 -3.73
N LEU A 258 22.25 0.05 -3.56
CA LEU A 258 21.54 0.23 -2.30
C LEU A 258 20.61 -0.95 -2.04
N PHE A 259 19.93 -1.45 -3.08
CA PHE A 259 19.04 -2.60 -2.96
C PHE A 259 19.81 -3.86 -2.59
N GLU A 260 20.92 -4.16 -3.27
CA GLU A 260 21.77 -5.31 -2.97
C GLU A 260 22.36 -5.21 -1.55
N SER A 261 22.77 -4.03 -1.11
CA SER A 261 23.20 -3.79 0.26
C SER A 261 22.10 -4.11 1.27
N PHE A 262 20.87 -3.63 1.01
CA PHE A 262 19.72 -3.92 1.87
C PHE A 262 19.38 -5.43 1.93
N LEU A 263 19.53 -6.16 0.83
CA LEU A 263 19.27 -7.61 0.83
C LEU A 263 20.13 -8.38 1.85
N ALA A 264 21.33 -7.88 2.17
CA ALA A 264 22.18 -8.47 3.20
C ALA A 264 21.57 -8.32 4.61
N ASP A 265 20.84 -7.24 4.87
CA ASP A 265 20.15 -7.00 6.15
C ASP A 265 18.97 -7.94 6.39
N LEU A 266 18.41 -8.55 5.34
CA LEU A 266 17.36 -9.57 5.48
C LEU A 266 17.87 -10.78 6.27
N ASN A 267 19.16 -11.11 6.18
CA ASN A 267 19.83 -12.17 6.94
C ASN A 267 19.03 -13.50 6.99
N GLY A 268 18.49 -13.90 5.82
CA GLY A 268 17.69 -15.11 5.66
C GLY A 268 16.23 -15.01 6.09
N LEU A 269 15.74 -13.82 6.46
CA LEU A 269 14.34 -13.58 6.75
C LEU A 269 13.51 -13.68 5.47
N ASP A 270 12.44 -14.46 5.50
CA ASP A 270 11.48 -14.51 4.40
C ASP A 270 10.49 -13.34 4.53
N VAL A 271 10.41 -12.52 3.48
CA VAL A 271 9.57 -11.32 3.44
C VAL A 271 8.87 -11.19 2.08
N ASP A 272 7.71 -10.53 2.05
CA ASP A 272 7.12 -10.06 0.80
C ASP A 272 7.33 -8.55 0.69
N MET A 273 7.96 -8.11 -0.41
CA MET A 273 8.49 -6.77 -0.58
C MET A 273 7.71 -5.96 -1.61
N MET A 274 7.24 -4.79 -1.19
CA MET A 274 6.62 -3.79 -2.05
C MET A 274 7.63 -2.68 -2.34
N LEU A 275 7.89 -2.41 -3.62
CA LEU A 275 8.80 -1.32 -4.00
C LEU A 275 8.05 0.00 -4.12
N GLU A 276 8.19 0.87 -3.12
CA GLU A 276 7.65 2.23 -3.13
C GLU A 276 8.55 3.20 -3.92
N ILE A 277 8.72 2.91 -5.19
CA ILE A 277 9.57 3.66 -6.12
C ILE A 277 8.69 4.22 -7.24
N LYS A 278 9.01 5.42 -7.74
CA LYS A 278 8.10 6.16 -8.62
C LYS A 278 7.88 5.53 -9.98
N ASP A 279 8.87 4.87 -10.55
CA ASP A 279 8.77 4.18 -11.85
C ASP A 279 8.12 2.78 -11.76
N LYS A 280 7.49 2.47 -10.61
CA LYS A 280 6.55 1.36 -10.41
C LYS A 280 7.10 0.00 -10.89
N GLU A 281 6.41 -0.56 -11.91
CA GLU A 281 6.73 -1.87 -12.47
C GLU A 281 8.15 -1.95 -13.05
N ALA A 282 8.72 -0.86 -13.52
CA ALA A 282 10.08 -0.85 -14.06
C ALA A 282 11.11 -1.19 -12.97
N SER A 283 11.03 -0.52 -11.80
CA SER A 283 11.84 -0.87 -10.63
C SER A 283 11.51 -2.25 -10.09
N ALA A 284 10.23 -2.67 -10.09
CA ALA A 284 9.85 -3.99 -9.60
C ALA A 284 10.44 -5.12 -10.46
N VAL A 285 10.43 -4.99 -11.79
CA VAL A 285 11.07 -5.96 -12.68
C VAL A 285 12.58 -5.99 -12.43
N ARG A 286 13.23 -4.83 -12.30
CA ARG A 286 14.67 -4.75 -12.02
C ARG A 286 15.00 -5.38 -10.65
N GLY A 287 14.23 -5.08 -9.62
CA GLY A 287 14.38 -5.68 -8.28
C GLY A 287 14.21 -7.20 -8.32
N ALA A 288 13.21 -7.69 -9.06
CA ALA A 288 13.01 -9.14 -9.24
C ALA A 288 14.20 -9.81 -9.94
N GLN A 289 14.85 -9.14 -10.88
CA GLN A 289 16.07 -9.65 -11.52
C GLN A 289 17.23 -9.78 -10.51
N LEU A 290 17.45 -8.75 -9.69
CA LEU A 290 18.48 -8.75 -8.64
C LEU A 290 18.20 -9.85 -7.60
N LEU A 291 16.95 -10.01 -7.17
CA LEU A 291 16.55 -11.09 -6.26
C LEU A 291 16.80 -12.48 -6.87
N ARG A 292 16.54 -12.68 -8.16
CA ARG A 292 16.85 -13.94 -8.85
C ARG A 292 18.36 -14.19 -8.93
N ALA A 293 19.12 -13.14 -9.23
CA ALA A 293 20.59 -13.23 -9.26
C ALA A 293 21.17 -13.59 -7.88
N ALA A 294 20.55 -13.12 -6.81
CA ALA A 294 20.86 -13.46 -5.43
C ALA A 294 20.32 -14.84 -4.96
N GLY A 295 19.56 -15.54 -5.81
CA GLY A 295 18.96 -16.85 -5.46
C GLY A 295 17.75 -16.77 -4.53
N LEU A 296 17.17 -15.59 -4.34
CA LEU A 296 16.02 -15.34 -3.45
C LEU A 296 14.67 -15.50 -4.14
N LEU A 297 14.64 -15.47 -5.48
CA LEU A 297 13.46 -15.78 -6.29
C LEU A 297 13.77 -16.91 -7.29
N PRO A 298 12.76 -17.71 -7.66
CA PRO A 298 12.94 -18.75 -8.68
C PRO A 298 13.25 -18.13 -10.04
N PRO A 299 13.98 -18.86 -10.92
CA PRO A 299 14.26 -18.40 -12.27
C PRO A 299 12.97 -18.25 -13.08
N MET A 300 12.98 -17.33 -14.04
CA MET A 300 11.87 -17.20 -15.00
C MET A 300 11.85 -18.39 -15.98
N PRO A 301 10.69 -18.71 -16.55
CA PRO A 301 10.57 -19.74 -17.57
C PRO A 301 11.51 -19.49 -18.76
N ALA A 302 11.92 -20.58 -19.44
CA ALA A 302 12.72 -20.46 -20.65
C ALA A 302 11.98 -19.63 -21.73
N GLY A 303 12.69 -18.70 -22.37
CA GLY A 303 12.13 -17.78 -23.35
C GLY A 303 11.53 -16.50 -22.77
N TYR A 304 11.62 -16.28 -21.45
CA TYR A 304 11.25 -14.99 -20.87
C TYR A 304 12.16 -13.88 -21.37
N GLU A 305 11.56 -12.82 -21.88
CA GLU A 305 12.25 -11.60 -22.28
C GLU A 305 11.92 -10.49 -21.29
N VAL A 306 12.97 -9.79 -20.85
CA VAL A 306 12.82 -8.64 -19.96
C VAL A 306 12.15 -7.50 -20.71
N PRO A 307 11.08 -6.90 -20.18
CA PRO A 307 10.46 -5.75 -20.84
C PRO A 307 11.44 -4.59 -20.99
N VAL A 308 11.37 -3.91 -22.10
CA VAL A 308 12.10 -2.66 -22.32
C VAL A 308 11.20 -1.52 -21.87
N PHE A 309 11.62 -0.81 -20.84
CA PHE A 309 10.93 0.38 -20.35
C PHE A 309 11.50 1.63 -21.06
N ALA A 310 10.62 2.50 -21.53
CA ALA A 310 11.04 3.76 -22.10
C ALA A 310 11.66 4.65 -21.01
N ASP A 311 12.76 5.33 -21.35
CA ASP A 311 13.32 6.37 -20.47
C ASP A 311 12.24 7.42 -20.17
N ARG A 312 11.91 7.60 -18.91
CA ARG A 312 10.95 8.64 -18.53
C ARG A 312 11.60 10.00 -18.67
N PRO A 313 10.92 10.97 -19.29
CA PRO A 313 11.36 12.35 -19.21
C PRO A 313 11.35 12.74 -17.72
N ALA A 314 12.39 13.48 -17.29
CA ALA A 314 12.46 14.01 -15.95
C ALA A 314 11.13 14.72 -15.59
N PRO A 315 10.59 14.52 -14.37
CA PRO A 315 9.34 15.15 -13.98
C PRO A 315 9.42 16.65 -14.18
N ALA A 316 8.38 17.22 -14.79
CA ALA A 316 8.31 18.66 -15.02
C ALA A 316 8.48 19.40 -13.66
N PRO A 317 9.27 20.46 -13.59
CA PRO A 317 9.48 21.18 -12.35
C PRO A 317 8.13 21.61 -11.77
N PRO A 318 7.96 21.56 -10.44
CA PRO A 318 6.70 21.88 -9.81
C PRO A 318 6.26 23.29 -10.22
N LYS A 319 5.04 23.41 -10.76
CA LYS A 319 4.48 24.73 -11.07
C LYS A 319 4.49 25.56 -9.79
N LYS A 320 5.26 26.66 -9.78
CA LYS A 320 5.28 27.60 -8.66
C LYS A 320 3.85 28.02 -8.37
N ARG A 321 3.34 27.65 -7.20
CA ARG A 321 2.05 28.14 -6.72
C ARG A 321 2.16 29.66 -6.60
N THR A 322 1.46 30.39 -7.45
CA THR A 322 1.25 31.84 -7.25
C THR A 322 0.53 32.04 -5.91
N PRO A 323 1.05 32.88 -5.01
CA PRO A 323 0.38 33.18 -3.76
C PRO A 323 -1.04 33.69 -4.05
N LYS A 324 -2.06 33.11 -3.41
CA LYS A 324 -3.40 33.70 -3.44
C LYS A 324 -3.31 35.12 -2.86
N PRO A 325 -3.90 36.13 -3.50
CA PRO A 325 -3.97 37.46 -2.93
C PRO A 325 -4.64 37.38 -1.55
N LYS A 326 -4.01 38.00 -0.54
CA LYS A 326 -4.61 38.16 0.78
C LYS A 326 -5.92 38.95 0.62
N ALA A 327 -7.02 38.43 1.15
CA ALA A 327 -8.24 39.20 1.26
C ALA A 327 -7.99 40.51 2.03
N PRO A 328 -8.60 41.65 1.60
CA PRO A 328 -8.46 42.91 2.33
C PRO A 328 -9.00 42.75 3.76
N ALA A 329 -8.28 43.26 4.74
CA ALA A 329 -8.74 43.31 6.12
C ALA A 329 -10.05 44.12 6.19
N ALA A 330 -11.06 43.53 6.77
CA ALA A 330 -12.31 44.25 7.07
C ALA A 330 -12.00 45.34 8.10
N SER A 331 -12.26 46.60 7.72
CA SER A 331 -12.21 47.78 8.58
C SER A 331 -13.43 47.82 9.50
#